data_76c11c6b49f6ef6755a5c95306555475
#
_entry.id   76c11c6b49f6ef6755a5c95306555475
#
_cell.length_a   1.000
_cell.length_b   1.000
_cell.length_c   1.000
_cell.angle_alpha   90.00
_cell.angle_beta   90.00
_cell.angle_gamma   90.00
#
_symmetry.space_group_name_H-M   'P 1'
#
loop_
_entity.id
_entity.type
_entity.pdbx_description
1 polymer ?
#
loop_
_entity_poly.entity_id
_entity_poly.type
_entity_poly.pdbx_seq_one_letter_code
_entity_poly.pdbx_strand_id
1 'polypeptide(L)'
;PDLVAQEAQKPQPLKVSATKADMIKSVKAVKPDAVFADELLDAWRENPEGKVLVTRQQLETALAIQKALHAHTTAGKLLQHPDRAVETSYFGIDEETGLEIRVRPDLELDVDGVRIGADLKTISMWNIKQSGLRAKLHREIIDRDYHLSAGMYMETASLDQFFWIFVNKDEGYHWIAIVEASQELVELGILEYRATMRAIANAFDTGEWPAPITTDYTDELTEYDLRRLEALRAA
;
A
#
# COMPACT_ATOMS: atom_id res chain seq x y z
N PRO A 1 19.20 55.40 38.88
CA PRO A 1 18.29 54.29 39.02
C PRO A 1 17.30 54.20 37.82
N ASP A 2 16.77 55.34 37.37
CA ASP A 2 15.70 55.35 36.34
C ASP A 2 16.19 54.96 34.93
N LEU A 3 17.45 55.27 34.57
CA LEU A 3 18.01 54.92 33.26
C LEU A 3 18.33 53.40 33.16
N VAL A 4 18.68 52.74 34.25
CA VAL A 4 18.91 51.30 34.28
C VAL A 4 17.57 50.55 34.18
N ALA A 5 16.53 51.08 34.83
CA ALA A 5 15.18 50.53 34.74
C ALA A 5 14.55 50.70 33.33
N GLN A 6 14.83 51.82 32.65
CA GLN A 6 14.39 52.06 31.27
C GLN A 6 15.17 51.20 30.26
N GLU A 7 16.45 50.92 30.47
CA GLU A 7 17.19 49.99 29.59
C GLU A 7 16.78 48.55 29.77
N ALA A 8 16.41 48.14 31.00
CA ALA A 8 15.84 46.79 31.23
C ALA A 8 14.47 46.53 30.58
N GLN A 9 13.77 47.61 30.21
CA GLN A 9 12.49 47.52 29.50
C GLN A 9 12.60 47.53 27.97
N LYS A 10 13.80 47.77 27.41
CA LYS A 10 13.97 47.68 25.95
C LYS A 10 13.83 46.22 25.49
N PRO A 11 13.04 45.98 24.45
CA PRO A 11 12.94 44.63 23.92
C PRO A 11 14.30 44.11 23.48
N GLN A 12 14.77 43.04 24.09
CA GLN A 12 16.03 42.39 23.71
C GLN A 12 15.85 41.89 22.24
N PRO A 13 16.85 42.15 21.37
CA PRO A 13 16.76 41.65 20.01
C PRO A 13 16.76 40.11 20.03
N LEU A 14 15.82 39.52 19.30
CA LEU A 14 15.75 38.05 19.14
C LEU A 14 17.06 37.54 18.51
N LYS A 15 17.63 36.50 19.06
CA LYS A 15 18.82 35.83 18.47
C LYS A 15 18.40 35.20 17.14
N VAL A 16 18.98 35.67 16.03
CA VAL A 16 18.76 35.14 14.68
C VAL A 16 19.79 34.11 14.24
N SER A 17 20.85 33.88 15.05
CA SER A 17 21.91 32.89 14.79
C SER A 17 22.07 31.97 16.00
N ALA A 18 21.26 30.96 16.12
CA ALA A 18 21.30 30.00 17.21
C ALA A 18 20.65 28.67 16.73
N THR A 19 20.70 27.64 17.58
CA THR A 19 19.96 26.42 17.30
C THR A 19 18.46 26.71 17.22
N LYS A 20 17.69 25.87 16.50
CA LYS A 20 16.23 26.00 16.41
C LYS A 20 15.58 26.07 17.82
N ALA A 21 16.08 25.24 18.76
CA ALA A 21 15.59 25.21 20.14
C ALA A 21 15.83 26.55 20.87
N ASP A 22 17.03 27.15 20.70
CA ASP A 22 17.32 28.44 21.30
C ASP A 22 16.49 29.58 20.71
N MET A 23 16.22 29.54 19.39
CA MET A 23 15.36 30.51 18.73
C MET A 23 13.91 30.39 19.23
N ILE A 24 13.38 29.17 19.36
CA ILE A 24 12.06 28.92 19.94
C ILE A 24 11.97 29.46 21.37
N LYS A 25 12.98 29.18 22.21
CA LYS A 25 13.06 29.69 23.59
C LYS A 25 13.08 31.23 23.63
N SER A 26 13.81 31.86 22.71
CA SER A 26 13.89 33.34 22.60
C SER A 26 12.55 33.94 22.19
N VAL A 27 11.85 33.33 21.22
CA VAL A 27 10.52 33.76 20.80
C VAL A 27 9.50 33.61 21.93
N LYS A 28 9.50 32.49 22.63
CA LYS A 28 8.58 32.22 23.76
C LYS A 28 8.84 33.14 24.96
N ALA A 29 10.06 33.62 25.15
CA ALA A 29 10.37 34.61 26.18
C ALA A 29 9.66 35.98 25.92
N VAL A 30 9.42 36.32 24.64
CA VAL A 30 8.74 37.56 24.25
C VAL A 30 7.26 37.34 23.99
N LYS A 31 6.91 36.17 23.44
CA LYS A 31 5.55 35.76 23.13
C LYS A 31 5.29 34.34 23.66
N PRO A 32 4.89 34.20 24.94
CA PRO A 32 4.70 32.89 25.59
C PRO A 32 3.69 31.98 24.90
N ASP A 33 2.70 32.56 24.24
CA ASP A 33 1.62 31.89 23.50
C ASP A 33 1.99 31.52 22.07
N ALA A 34 3.24 31.78 21.64
CA ALA A 34 3.69 31.38 20.32
C ALA A 34 3.72 29.86 20.18
N VAL A 35 3.01 29.35 19.17
CA VAL A 35 2.92 27.92 18.85
C VAL A 35 3.82 27.62 17.65
N PHE A 36 4.58 26.55 17.74
CA PHE A 36 5.49 26.10 16.69
C PHE A 36 4.96 24.82 16.03
N ALA A 37 5.24 24.66 14.74
CA ALA A 37 4.78 23.51 13.97
C ALA A 37 5.21 22.17 14.57
N ASP A 38 6.42 22.10 15.15
CA ASP A 38 6.93 20.86 15.78
C ASP A 38 6.09 20.50 17.02
N GLU A 39 5.73 21.50 17.83
CA GLU A 39 4.92 21.28 19.04
C GLU A 39 3.51 20.81 18.70
N LEU A 40 2.91 21.37 17.63
CA LEU A 40 1.62 20.91 17.13
C LEU A 40 1.72 19.48 16.60
N LEU A 41 2.81 19.17 15.90
CA LEU A 41 3.06 17.85 15.35
C LEU A 41 3.25 16.81 16.47
N ASP A 42 4.01 17.14 17.51
CA ASP A 42 4.26 16.23 18.63
C ASP A 42 2.97 16.00 19.44
N ALA A 43 2.23 17.07 19.75
CA ALA A 43 0.90 16.95 20.39
C ALA A 43 -0.09 16.11 19.56
N TRP A 44 -0.03 16.25 18.23
CA TRP A 44 -0.85 15.43 17.34
C TRP A 44 -0.40 13.96 17.34
N ARG A 45 0.92 13.67 17.38
CA ARG A 45 1.45 12.30 17.44
C ARG A 45 1.03 11.57 18.73
N GLU A 46 0.93 12.30 19.84
CA GLU A 46 0.46 11.74 21.11
C GLU A 46 -1.03 11.34 21.08
N ASN A 47 -1.84 12.04 20.28
CA ASN A 47 -3.27 11.73 20.14
C ASN A 47 -3.76 11.96 18.69
N PRO A 48 -3.46 11.05 17.76
CA PRO A 48 -3.82 11.21 16.35
C PRO A 48 -5.32 11.03 16.06
N GLU A 49 -6.13 10.59 17.03
CA GLU A 49 -7.58 10.36 16.88
C GLU A 49 -7.95 9.51 15.65
N GLY A 50 -7.12 8.53 15.31
CA GLY A 50 -7.30 7.69 14.12
C GLY A 50 -6.98 8.36 12.79
N LYS A 51 -6.46 9.61 12.81
CA LYS A 51 -6.05 10.33 11.59
C LYS A 51 -4.62 9.99 11.22
N VAL A 52 -4.29 10.07 9.94
CA VAL A 52 -2.95 9.91 9.39
C VAL A 52 -2.43 11.25 8.87
N LEU A 53 -1.21 11.60 9.28
CA LEU A 53 -0.56 12.82 8.76
C LEU A 53 -0.07 12.57 7.33
N VAL A 54 -0.54 13.39 6.42
CA VAL A 54 -0.10 13.37 5.02
C VAL A 54 0.42 14.74 4.59
N THR A 55 1.34 14.76 3.64
CA THR A 55 1.75 16.03 3.01
C THR A 55 0.63 16.54 2.10
N ARG A 56 0.67 17.84 1.78
CA ARG A 56 -0.27 18.44 0.84
C ARG A 56 -0.25 17.73 -0.52
N GLN A 57 0.94 17.42 -1.02
CA GLN A 57 1.11 16.68 -2.29
C GLN A 57 0.49 15.30 -2.25
N GLN A 58 0.68 14.54 -1.15
CA GLN A 58 0.04 13.23 -0.98
C GLN A 58 -1.48 13.34 -1.00
N LEU A 59 -2.05 14.34 -0.33
CA LEU A 59 -3.49 14.58 -0.34
C LEU A 59 -3.99 14.94 -1.74
N GLU A 60 -3.31 15.85 -2.44
CA GLU A 60 -3.67 16.26 -3.81
C GLU A 60 -3.62 15.06 -4.78
N THR A 61 -2.59 14.21 -4.67
CA THR A 61 -2.48 12.97 -5.46
C THR A 61 -3.61 11.99 -5.14
N ALA A 62 -3.92 11.77 -3.87
CA ALA A 62 -4.99 10.87 -3.45
C ALA A 62 -6.37 11.34 -3.98
N LEU A 63 -6.66 12.64 -3.89
CA LEU A 63 -7.89 13.22 -4.42
C LEU A 63 -7.98 13.14 -5.94
N ALA A 64 -6.85 13.32 -6.65
CA ALA A 64 -6.81 13.17 -8.10
C ALA A 64 -7.05 11.72 -8.53
N ILE A 65 -6.44 10.74 -7.83
CA ILE A 65 -6.68 9.31 -8.03
C ILE A 65 -8.14 8.96 -7.76
N GLN A 66 -8.71 9.41 -6.65
CA GLN A 66 -10.12 9.19 -6.32
C GLN A 66 -11.04 9.70 -7.44
N LYS A 67 -10.78 10.92 -7.92
CA LYS A 67 -11.55 11.52 -9.02
C LYS A 67 -11.45 10.68 -10.30
N ALA A 68 -10.25 10.19 -10.64
CA ALA A 68 -10.04 9.35 -11.82
C ALA A 68 -10.78 8.00 -11.69
N LEU A 69 -10.71 7.36 -10.51
CA LEU A 69 -11.41 6.10 -10.21
C LEU A 69 -12.94 6.27 -10.34
N HIS A 70 -13.50 7.33 -9.76
CA HIS A 70 -14.95 7.59 -9.83
C HIS A 70 -15.42 7.93 -11.24
N ALA A 71 -14.57 8.55 -12.06
CA ALA A 71 -14.89 8.86 -13.46
C ALA A 71 -14.73 7.66 -14.41
N HIS A 72 -13.99 6.62 -14.01
CA HIS A 72 -13.80 5.43 -14.83
C HIS A 72 -15.08 4.59 -14.90
N THR A 73 -15.48 4.17 -16.11
CA THR A 73 -16.79 3.51 -16.36
C THR A 73 -17.04 2.29 -15.48
N THR A 74 -16.05 1.39 -15.36
CA THR A 74 -16.18 0.16 -14.57
C THR A 74 -15.83 0.39 -13.11
N ALA A 75 -14.63 0.96 -12.81
CA ALA A 75 -14.21 1.20 -11.44
C ALA A 75 -15.20 2.11 -10.70
N GLY A 76 -15.70 3.17 -11.36
CA GLY A 76 -16.67 4.08 -10.77
C GLY A 76 -17.98 3.40 -10.41
N LYS A 77 -18.47 2.46 -11.23
CA LYS A 77 -19.66 1.68 -10.90
C LYS A 77 -19.45 0.77 -9.69
N LEU A 78 -18.31 0.09 -9.62
CA LEU A 78 -17.98 -0.79 -8.51
C LEU A 78 -17.79 0.03 -7.21
N LEU A 79 -16.94 1.05 -7.25
CA LEU A 79 -16.57 1.85 -6.08
C LEU A 79 -17.71 2.73 -5.54
N GLN A 80 -18.73 3.02 -6.32
CA GLN A 80 -19.88 3.85 -5.93
C GLN A 80 -21.18 3.05 -5.83
N HIS A 81 -21.12 1.72 -5.97
CA HIS A 81 -22.32 0.88 -5.85
C HIS A 81 -22.91 1.02 -4.44
N PRO A 82 -24.25 1.19 -4.32
CA PRO A 82 -24.88 1.41 -3.01
C PRO A 82 -24.72 0.21 -2.06
N ASP A 83 -24.77 -1.00 -2.60
CA ASP A 83 -24.70 -2.25 -1.82
C ASP A 83 -23.28 -2.81 -1.66
N ARG A 84 -22.26 -2.03 -2.01
CA ARG A 84 -20.88 -2.46 -1.80
C ARG A 84 -20.54 -2.58 -0.32
N ALA A 85 -19.82 -3.62 0.05
CA ALA A 85 -19.11 -3.73 1.31
C ALA A 85 -17.65 -3.30 1.12
N VAL A 86 -17.08 -2.57 2.06
CA VAL A 86 -15.73 -2.03 1.99
C VAL A 86 -14.94 -2.48 3.21
N GLU A 87 -13.76 -3.08 2.98
CA GLU A 87 -12.85 -3.53 4.03
C GLU A 87 -13.51 -4.44 5.08
N THR A 88 -14.42 -5.32 4.66
CA THR A 88 -15.04 -6.32 5.54
C THR A 88 -14.02 -7.36 5.95
N SER A 89 -13.88 -7.58 7.25
CA SER A 89 -12.96 -8.59 7.78
C SER A 89 -13.67 -9.92 7.99
N TYR A 90 -13.10 -10.98 7.42
CA TYR A 90 -13.51 -12.36 7.64
C TYR A 90 -12.47 -13.07 8.49
N PHE A 91 -12.92 -13.85 9.43
CA PHE A 91 -12.09 -14.66 10.32
C PHE A 91 -12.49 -16.11 10.16
N GLY A 92 -11.54 -16.98 10.12
CA GLY A 92 -11.76 -18.42 10.00
C GLY A 92 -10.62 -19.22 10.61
N ILE A 93 -10.75 -20.52 10.54
CA ILE A 93 -9.70 -21.46 10.88
C ILE A 93 -9.47 -22.31 9.63
N ASP A 94 -8.23 -22.42 9.19
CA ASP A 94 -7.88 -23.34 8.11
C ASP A 94 -8.09 -24.77 8.56
N GLU A 95 -8.95 -25.50 7.87
CA GLU A 95 -9.38 -26.86 8.28
C GLU A 95 -8.23 -27.88 8.22
N GLU A 96 -7.25 -27.69 7.35
CA GLU A 96 -6.12 -28.59 7.19
C GLU A 96 -5.07 -28.38 8.27
N THR A 97 -4.77 -27.15 8.63
CA THR A 97 -3.66 -26.80 9.52
C THR A 97 -4.09 -26.38 10.92
N GLY A 98 -5.36 -26.04 11.11
CA GLY A 98 -5.88 -25.47 12.36
C GLY A 98 -5.43 -24.04 12.65
N LEU A 99 -4.73 -23.40 11.72
CA LEU A 99 -4.27 -22.02 11.89
C LEU A 99 -5.43 -21.02 11.72
N GLU A 100 -5.42 -19.98 12.53
CA GLU A 100 -6.35 -18.87 12.37
C GLU A 100 -6.02 -18.07 11.11
N ILE A 101 -7.04 -17.77 10.31
CA ILE A 101 -6.94 -16.95 9.11
C ILE A 101 -7.78 -15.69 9.25
N ARG A 102 -7.29 -14.62 8.65
CA ARG A 102 -8.01 -13.37 8.53
C ARG A 102 -7.80 -12.80 7.13
N VAL A 103 -8.91 -12.50 6.46
CA VAL A 103 -8.89 -11.81 5.16
C VAL A 103 -9.71 -10.53 5.21
N ARG A 104 -9.36 -9.57 4.37
CA ARG A 104 -10.07 -8.30 4.26
C ARG A 104 -9.94 -7.76 2.84
N PRO A 105 -10.82 -8.19 1.92
CA PRO A 105 -10.91 -7.59 0.59
C PRO A 105 -11.21 -6.09 0.69
N ASP A 106 -10.65 -5.28 -0.21
CA ASP A 106 -10.89 -3.84 -0.22
C ASP A 106 -12.36 -3.52 -0.57
N LEU A 107 -12.95 -4.32 -1.47
CA LEU A 107 -14.32 -4.15 -1.95
C LEU A 107 -14.97 -5.49 -2.20
N GLU A 108 -16.23 -5.60 -1.81
CA GLU A 108 -17.10 -6.72 -2.15
C GLU A 108 -18.45 -6.23 -2.62
N LEU A 109 -19.09 -7.02 -3.47
CA LEU A 109 -20.32 -6.66 -4.13
C LEU A 109 -21.04 -7.93 -4.61
N ASP A 110 -22.36 -8.00 -4.44
CA ASP A 110 -23.21 -9.00 -5.08
C ASP A 110 -23.89 -8.36 -6.30
N VAL A 111 -23.70 -8.96 -7.45
CA VAL A 111 -24.34 -8.53 -8.69
C VAL A 111 -25.10 -9.72 -9.25
N ASP A 112 -26.42 -9.69 -9.14
CA ASP A 112 -27.31 -10.74 -9.64
C ASP A 112 -26.98 -12.15 -9.12
N GLY A 113 -26.53 -12.24 -7.85
CA GLY A 113 -26.17 -13.49 -7.20
C GLY A 113 -24.72 -13.94 -7.45
N VAL A 114 -23.91 -13.13 -8.14
CA VAL A 114 -22.46 -13.34 -8.31
C VAL A 114 -21.72 -12.47 -7.31
N ARG A 115 -21.01 -13.10 -6.38
CA ARG A 115 -20.20 -12.39 -5.36
C ARG A 115 -18.83 -12.01 -5.92
N ILE A 116 -18.63 -10.74 -6.06
CA ILE A 116 -17.40 -10.15 -6.63
C ILE A 116 -16.54 -9.57 -5.52
N GLY A 117 -15.25 -9.92 -5.50
CA GLY A 117 -14.24 -9.24 -4.72
C GLY A 117 -13.38 -8.35 -5.61
N ALA A 118 -12.93 -7.24 -5.08
CA ALA A 118 -11.96 -6.41 -5.76
C ALA A 118 -10.95 -5.80 -4.79
N ASP A 119 -9.75 -5.55 -5.30
CA ASP A 119 -8.62 -5.03 -4.54
C ASP A 119 -7.97 -3.86 -5.32
N LEU A 120 -7.77 -2.73 -4.65
CA LEU A 120 -7.23 -1.52 -5.26
C LEU A 120 -5.71 -1.46 -5.13
N LYS A 121 -5.01 -1.44 -6.25
CA LYS A 121 -3.55 -1.38 -6.29
C LYS A 121 -3.05 -0.10 -6.95
N THR A 122 -2.27 0.68 -6.22
CA THR A 122 -1.55 1.81 -6.80
C THR A 122 -0.21 1.36 -7.38
N ILE A 123 0.10 1.80 -8.58
CA ILE A 123 1.31 1.41 -9.29
C ILE A 123 1.99 2.63 -9.92
N SER A 124 3.32 2.61 -9.97
CA SER A 124 4.11 3.57 -10.75
C SER A 124 4.56 2.92 -12.04
N MET A 125 4.33 3.61 -13.15
CA MET A 125 4.61 3.10 -14.51
C MET A 125 5.57 3.98 -15.28
N TRP A 126 6.45 4.66 -14.58
CA TRP A 126 7.47 5.49 -15.20
C TRP A 126 8.25 4.70 -16.28
N ASN A 127 8.28 5.24 -17.49
CA ASN A 127 8.97 4.65 -18.66
C ASN A 127 8.40 3.33 -19.23
N ILE A 128 7.16 2.94 -18.92
CA ILE A 128 6.55 1.76 -19.52
C ILE A 128 5.76 2.13 -20.77
N LYS A 129 6.10 1.48 -21.88
CA LYS A 129 5.33 1.60 -23.13
C LYS A 129 3.97 0.91 -22.97
N GLN A 130 2.94 1.48 -23.58
CA GLN A 130 1.59 0.91 -23.57
C GLN A 130 1.54 -0.56 -24.04
N SER A 131 2.36 -0.93 -25.01
CA SER A 131 2.46 -2.31 -25.50
C SER A 131 2.98 -3.30 -24.46
N GLY A 132 3.72 -2.85 -23.45
CA GLY A 132 4.26 -3.66 -22.36
C GLY A 132 3.41 -3.65 -21.08
N LEU A 133 2.33 -2.89 -21.05
CA LEU A 133 1.55 -2.65 -19.83
C LEU A 133 0.93 -3.94 -19.27
N ARG A 134 0.30 -4.76 -20.11
CA ARG A 134 -0.31 -6.04 -19.68
C ARG A 134 0.71 -6.98 -19.05
N ALA A 135 1.88 -7.13 -19.70
CA ALA A 135 2.95 -7.98 -19.16
C ALA A 135 3.52 -7.43 -17.84
N LYS A 136 3.55 -6.11 -17.68
CA LYS A 136 3.97 -5.50 -16.41
C LYS A 136 2.95 -5.73 -15.31
N LEU A 137 1.65 -5.54 -15.58
CA LEU A 137 0.59 -5.82 -14.60
C LEU A 137 0.56 -7.29 -14.19
N HIS A 138 0.75 -8.20 -15.14
CA HIS A 138 0.87 -9.63 -14.83
C HIS A 138 2.06 -9.90 -13.89
N ARG A 139 3.24 -9.35 -14.18
CA ARG A 139 4.40 -9.49 -13.27
C ARG A 139 4.13 -8.89 -11.89
N GLU A 140 3.48 -7.74 -11.78
CA GLU A 140 3.12 -7.17 -10.47
C GLU A 140 2.19 -8.11 -9.68
N ILE A 141 1.27 -8.80 -10.37
CA ILE A 141 0.37 -9.77 -9.72
C ILE A 141 1.17 -10.96 -9.17
N ILE A 142 2.09 -11.51 -9.97
CA ILE A 142 2.89 -12.67 -9.58
C ILE A 142 3.98 -12.28 -8.57
N ASP A 143 4.81 -11.30 -8.89
CA ASP A 143 6.00 -10.93 -8.08
C ASP A 143 5.62 -10.37 -6.68
N ARG A 144 4.37 -9.94 -6.50
CA ARG A 144 3.84 -9.43 -5.23
C ARG A 144 2.82 -10.34 -4.56
N ASP A 145 2.70 -11.56 -5.02
CA ASP A 145 1.77 -12.57 -4.48
C ASP A 145 0.31 -12.10 -4.40
N TYR A 146 -0.11 -11.21 -5.32
CA TYR A 146 -1.49 -10.73 -5.34
C TYR A 146 -2.47 -11.85 -5.70
N HIS A 147 -2.06 -12.81 -6.54
CA HIS A 147 -2.83 -14.00 -6.88
C HIS A 147 -3.02 -14.92 -5.66
N LEU A 148 -2.01 -15.07 -4.80
CA LEU A 148 -2.11 -15.81 -3.53
C LEU A 148 -3.15 -15.16 -2.61
N SER A 149 -3.08 -13.83 -2.44
CA SER A 149 -4.06 -13.09 -1.65
C SER A 149 -5.47 -13.21 -2.22
N ALA A 150 -5.63 -13.15 -3.56
CA ALA A 150 -6.91 -13.32 -4.22
C ALA A 150 -7.49 -14.73 -3.99
N GLY A 151 -6.68 -15.78 -4.12
CA GLY A 151 -7.09 -17.16 -3.82
C GLY A 151 -7.58 -17.31 -2.39
N MET A 152 -6.83 -16.79 -1.42
CA MET A 152 -7.21 -16.80 -0.01
C MET A 152 -8.51 -16.02 0.25
N TYR A 153 -8.70 -14.85 -0.38
CA TYR A 153 -9.92 -14.04 -0.25
C TYR A 153 -11.12 -14.76 -0.85
N MET A 154 -10.98 -15.36 -2.03
CA MET A 154 -12.06 -16.07 -2.70
C MET A 154 -12.54 -17.27 -1.89
N GLU A 155 -11.65 -18.07 -1.33
CA GLU A 155 -12.04 -19.19 -0.45
C GLU A 155 -12.68 -18.69 0.85
N THR A 156 -12.02 -17.79 1.58
CA THR A 156 -12.46 -17.41 2.93
C THR A 156 -13.73 -16.57 2.92
N ALA A 157 -13.88 -15.67 1.95
CA ALA A 157 -15.06 -14.82 1.82
C ALA A 157 -16.12 -15.41 0.87
N SER A 158 -15.91 -16.61 0.30
CA SER A 158 -16.80 -17.27 -0.65
C SER A 158 -17.15 -16.39 -1.85
N LEU A 159 -16.14 -15.84 -2.54
CA LEU A 159 -16.32 -15.00 -3.71
C LEU A 159 -16.31 -15.86 -4.99
N ASP A 160 -17.11 -15.45 -5.97
CA ASP A 160 -17.20 -16.13 -7.27
C ASP A 160 -16.20 -15.55 -8.28
N GLN A 161 -15.90 -14.26 -8.19
CA GLN A 161 -14.97 -13.56 -9.08
C GLN A 161 -14.10 -12.60 -8.31
N PHE A 162 -12.89 -12.36 -8.81
CA PHE A 162 -11.94 -11.42 -8.21
C PHE A 162 -11.30 -10.52 -9.25
N PHE A 163 -11.16 -9.22 -8.89
CA PHE A 163 -10.61 -8.19 -9.77
C PHE A 163 -9.55 -7.37 -9.06
N TRP A 164 -8.46 -7.05 -9.75
CA TRP A 164 -7.56 -6.00 -9.34
C TRP A 164 -7.89 -4.70 -10.08
N ILE A 165 -8.04 -3.63 -9.34
CA ILE A 165 -8.20 -2.28 -9.86
C ILE A 165 -6.86 -1.58 -9.75
N PHE A 166 -6.06 -1.61 -10.82
CA PHE A 166 -4.79 -0.90 -10.85
C PHE A 166 -5.02 0.55 -11.22
N VAL A 167 -4.39 1.46 -10.47
CA VAL A 167 -4.35 2.89 -10.79
C VAL A 167 -2.93 3.41 -10.79
N ASN A 168 -2.56 4.13 -11.85
CA ASN A 168 -1.28 4.81 -11.92
C ASN A 168 -1.23 5.98 -10.94
N LYS A 169 -0.25 5.98 -10.03
CA LYS A 169 -0.06 7.03 -9.03
C LYS A 169 0.90 8.15 -9.47
N ASP A 170 1.52 8.01 -10.66
CA ASP A 170 2.44 9.02 -11.17
C ASP A 170 1.69 10.30 -11.54
N GLU A 171 2.35 11.45 -11.37
CA GLU A 171 1.77 12.75 -11.67
C GLU A 171 1.31 12.89 -13.12
N GLY A 172 0.23 13.59 -13.32
CA GLY A 172 -0.28 14.05 -14.62
C GLY A 172 -1.29 13.14 -15.28
N TYR A 173 -1.24 11.82 -15.10
CA TYR A 173 -2.20 10.91 -15.71
C TYR A 173 -2.46 9.64 -14.90
N HIS A 174 -3.59 9.59 -14.24
CA HIS A 174 -4.03 8.44 -13.42
C HIS A 174 -4.90 7.49 -14.26
N TRP A 175 -4.27 6.70 -15.15
CA TRP A 175 -4.99 5.67 -15.89
C TRP A 175 -5.35 4.50 -14.96
N ILE A 176 -6.41 3.78 -15.34
CA ILE A 176 -6.96 2.67 -14.57
C ILE A 176 -7.02 1.44 -15.47
N ALA A 177 -6.63 0.30 -14.92
CA ALA A 177 -6.80 -1.00 -15.55
C ALA A 177 -7.56 -1.92 -14.59
N ILE A 178 -8.64 -2.54 -15.09
CA ILE A 178 -9.35 -3.60 -14.38
C ILE A 178 -8.83 -4.92 -14.91
N VAL A 179 -8.33 -5.75 -14.02
CA VAL A 179 -7.76 -7.06 -14.35
C VAL A 179 -8.55 -8.11 -13.58
N GLU A 180 -9.26 -8.97 -14.30
CA GLU A 180 -9.93 -10.13 -13.73
C GLU A 180 -8.94 -11.26 -13.48
N ALA A 181 -9.06 -11.94 -12.35
CA ALA A 181 -8.32 -13.15 -12.07
C ALA A 181 -8.92 -14.32 -12.86
N SER A 182 -8.12 -14.97 -13.73
CA SER A 182 -8.57 -16.20 -14.40
C SER A 182 -8.67 -17.36 -13.38
N GLN A 183 -9.41 -18.40 -13.75
CA GLN A 183 -9.55 -19.60 -12.91
C GLN A 183 -8.20 -20.22 -12.59
N GLU A 184 -7.31 -20.32 -13.58
CA GLU A 184 -5.96 -20.88 -13.39
C GLU A 184 -5.10 -20.01 -12.47
N LEU A 185 -5.26 -18.69 -12.55
CA LEU A 185 -4.53 -17.76 -11.67
C LEU A 185 -5.02 -17.83 -10.22
N VAL A 186 -6.32 -18.00 -10.04
CA VAL A 186 -6.93 -18.24 -8.73
C VAL A 186 -6.51 -19.59 -8.16
N GLU A 187 -6.55 -20.66 -8.99
CA GLU A 187 -6.10 -22.00 -8.59
C GLU A 187 -4.63 -21.99 -8.16
N LEU A 188 -3.75 -21.33 -8.92
CA LEU A 188 -2.35 -21.15 -8.51
C LEU A 188 -2.25 -20.49 -7.15
N GLY A 189 -2.96 -19.37 -6.93
CA GLY A 189 -2.98 -18.66 -5.67
C GLY A 189 -3.48 -19.52 -4.50
N ILE A 190 -4.52 -20.32 -4.69
CA ILE A 190 -5.07 -21.24 -3.69
C ILE A 190 -4.03 -22.32 -3.33
N LEU A 191 -3.40 -22.92 -4.32
CA LEU A 191 -2.40 -23.97 -4.10
C LEU A 191 -1.17 -23.46 -3.36
N GLU A 192 -0.69 -22.27 -3.74
CA GLU A 192 0.45 -21.62 -3.05
C GLU A 192 0.08 -21.18 -1.63
N TYR A 193 -1.08 -20.58 -1.43
CA TYR A 193 -1.59 -20.24 -0.11
C TYR A 193 -1.65 -21.46 0.80
N ARG A 194 -2.24 -22.58 0.35
CA ARG A 194 -2.33 -23.82 1.14
C ARG A 194 -0.96 -24.44 1.43
N ALA A 195 -0.04 -24.41 0.46
CA ALA A 195 1.34 -24.84 0.67
C ALA A 195 2.05 -24.01 1.74
N THR A 196 1.83 -22.70 1.71
CA THR A 196 2.37 -21.76 2.70
C THR A 196 1.79 -22.03 4.09
N MET A 197 0.48 -22.26 4.21
CA MET A 197 -0.17 -22.59 5.49
C MET A 197 0.40 -23.87 6.10
N ARG A 198 0.62 -24.93 5.31
CA ARG A 198 1.28 -26.16 5.76
C ARG A 198 2.71 -25.91 6.24
N ALA A 199 3.47 -25.10 5.51
CA ALA A 199 4.84 -24.76 5.91
C ALA A 199 4.87 -24.00 7.23
N ILE A 200 3.95 -23.04 7.42
CA ILE A 200 3.79 -22.28 8.67
C ILE A 200 3.41 -23.21 9.83
N ALA A 201 2.43 -24.09 9.64
CA ALA A 201 2.02 -25.05 10.66
C ALA A 201 3.18 -25.95 11.08
N ASN A 202 3.91 -26.51 10.12
CA ASN A 202 5.09 -27.31 10.38
C ASN A 202 6.18 -26.55 11.15
N ALA A 203 6.40 -25.28 10.80
CA ALA A 203 7.37 -24.44 11.52
C ALA A 203 6.95 -24.17 12.98
N PHE A 204 5.65 -24.00 13.25
CA PHE A 204 5.13 -23.92 14.62
C PHE A 204 5.32 -25.23 15.38
N ASP A 205 5.03 -26.37 14.76
CA ASP A 205 5.11 -27.70 15.40
C ASP A 205 6.55 -28.11 15.71
N THR A 206 7.47 -27.78 14.82
CA THR A 206 8.89 -28.18 14.96
C THR A 206 9.75 -27.12 15.66
N GLY A 207 9.31 -25.87 15.67
CA GLY A 207 10.11 -24.71 16.09
C GLY A 207 11.18 -24.29 15.08
N GLU A 208 11.23 -24.91 13.90
CA GLU A 208 12.21 -24.65 12.86
C GLU A 208 11.64 -23.68 11.81
N TRP A 209 12.28 -22.53 11.68
CA TRP A 209 11.94 -21.49 10.68
C TRP A 209 13.10 -21.40 9.67
N PRO A 210 13.00 -22.07 8.52
CA PRO A 210 14.08 -22.09 7.53
C PRO A 210 14.32 -20.69 6.94
N ALA A 211 15.60 -20.39 6.71
CA ALA A 211 15.96 -19.18 5.98
C ALA A 211 15.54 -19.31 4.49
N PRO A 212 15.19 -18.21 3.82
CA PRO A 212 14.78 -18.23 2.41
C PRO A 212 15.85 -18.83 1.48
N ILE A 213 17.13 -18.54 1.78
CA ILE A 213 18.29 -19.07 1.06
C ILE A 213 19.25 -19.66 2.08
N THR A 214 19.52 -20.96 1.98
CA THR A 214 20.34 -21.70 2.93
C THR A 214 21.69 -22.12 2.37
N THR A 215 21.89 -21.99 1.05
CA THR A 215 23.13 -22.36 0.36
C THR A 215 23.52 -21.33 -0.67
N ASP A 216 24.83 -21.21 -0.92
CA ASP A 216 25.33 -20.44 -2.06
C ASP A 216 24.90 -21.10 -3.37
N TYR A 217 24.56 -20.31 -4.36
CA TYR A 217 24.14 -20.80 -5.68
C TYR A 217 24.74 -19.96 -6.80
N THR A 218 24.81 -20.56 -8.00
CA THR A 218 25.15 -19.84 -9.23
C THR A 218 23.84 -19.39 -9.90
N ASP A 219 23.71 -18.09 -10.15
CA ASP A 219 22.55 -17.56 -10.86
C ASP A 219 22.62 -17.93 -12.34
N GLU A 220 21.59 -18.56 -12.84
CA GLU A 220 21.49 -19.03 -14.21
C GLU A 220 20.45 -18.20 -14.98
N LEU A 221 20.66 -18.07 -16.29
CA LEU A 221 19.71 -17.37 -17.15
C LEU A 221 18.38 -18.12 -17.21
N THR A 222 17.30 -17.38 -17.11
CA THR A 222 15.95 -17.91 -17.34
C THR A 222 15.78 -18.32 -18.81
N GLU A 223 14.78 -19.14 -19.13
CA GLU A 223 14.47 -19.51 -20.52
C GLU A 223 14.25 -18.30 -21.44
N TYR A 224 13.69 -17.21 -20.90
CA TYR A 224 13.52 -15.97 -21.63
C TYR A 224 14.87 -15.32 -21.96
N ASP A 225 15.78 -15.28 -21.01
CA ASP A 225 17.11 -14.71 -21.19
C ASP A 225 17.98 -15.55 -22.10
N LEU A 226 17.84 -16.89 -22.01
CA LEU A 226 18.51 -17.83 -22.93
C LEU A 226 18.07 -17.60 -24.37
N ARG A 227 16.77 -17.49 -24.63
CA ARG A 227 16.26 -17.16 -25.98
C ARG A 227 16.78 -15.82 -26.49
N ARG A 228 16.88 -14.83 -25.61
CA ARG A 228 17.45 -13.51 -25.94
C ARG A 228 18.95 -13.62 -26.26
N LEU A 229 19.68 -14.39 -25.47
CA LEU A 229 21.12 -14.64 -25.71
C LEU A 229 21.34 -15.34 -27.06
N GLU A 230 20.55 -16.37 -27.38
CA GLU A 230 20.60 -17.08 -28.65
C GLU A 230 20.31 -16.16 -29.85
N ALA A 231 19.27 -15.32 -29.73
CA ALA A 231 18.95 -14.33 -30.77
C ALA A 231 20.09 -13.33 -31.00
N LEU A 232 20.78 -12.93 -29.95
CA LEU A 232 21.95 -12.04 -30.07
C LEU A 232 23.20 -12.72 -30.64
N ARG A 233 23.36 -14.04 -30.44
CA ARG A 233 24.44 -14.82 -31.01
C ARG A 233 24.25 -15.09 -32.50
N ALA A 234 22.99 -15.05 -32.97
CA ALA A 234 22.63 -15.29 -34.35
C ALA A 234 22.62 -14.01 -35.23
N ALA A 235 22.76 -12.84 -34.61
CA ALA A 235 22.78 -11.52 -35.27
C ALA A 235 24.20 -11.09 -35.63
#